data_89cd46e73ee6a790524882a2a47488af
#
_entry.id   89cd46e73ee6a790524882a2a47488af
#
_cell.length_a   1.000
_cell.length_b   1.000
_cell.length_c   1.000
_cell.angle_alpha   90.00
_cell.angle_beta   90.00
_cell.angle_gamma   90.00
#
_symmetry.space_group_name_H-M   'P 1'
#
loop_
_entity.id
_entity.type
_entity.pdbx_description
1 polymer ?
#
loop_
_entity_poly.entity_id
_entity_poly.type
_entity_poly.pdbx_seq_one_letter_code
_entity_poly.pdbx_strand_id
1 'polypeptide(L)'
;MDFSEKLSDLKQQHLYRSRKVVDSAQDTQINIDGKSVVNFCSNSYLSLANHPEIKKAFKQGVDEYGTGSGASHLVSGHSRAHHDLEEALAEYTGQERALLFSTGYSANLGIFSALKDELDWVLQDKLNHASLIDANQLIGLPIQRYLHNDITSLKKKIEKQSGKGMIVTDTVFSMDGDQANIDDLQKISNNSGAILMQD
;
A
#
# COMPACT_ATOMS: atom_id res chain seq x y z
N MET A 1 -32.38 8.65 6.12
CA MET A 1 -31.93 7.98 4.88
C MET A 1 -31.97 6.50 5.17
N ASP A 2 -32.77 5.70 4.45
CA ASP A 2 -32.87 4.24 4.63
C ASP A 2 -31.93 3.55 3.62
N PHE A 3 -31.06 2.70 4.09
CA PHE A 3 -30.10 1.92 3.29
C PHE A 3 -30.51 0.46 3.08
N SER A 4 -31.71 0.06 3.57
CA SER A 4 -32.16 -1.33 3.56
C SER A 4 -32.24 -1.93 2.16
N GLU A 5 -32.78 -1.18 1.20
CA GLU A 5 -32.88 -1.59 -0.21
C GLU A 5 -31.49 -1.80 -0.82
N LYS A 6 -30.58 -0.84 -0.66
CA LYS A 6 -29.19 -0.94 -1.15
C LYS A 6 -28.44 -2.13 -0.55
N LEU A 7 -28.64 -2.42 0.74
CA LEU A 7 -28.05 -3.57 1.40
C LEU A 7 -28.64 -4.89 0.88
N SER A 8 -29.94 -4.91 0.60
CA SER A 8 -30.60 -6.05 -0.02
C SER A 8 -30.05 -6.34 -1.42
N ASP A 9 -29.89 -5.31 -2.24
CA ASP A 9 -29.31 -5.42 -3.59
C ASP A 9 -27.89 -5.97 -3.54
N LEU A 10 -27.03 -5.49 -2.61
CA LEU A 10 -25.69 -6.02 -2.44
C LEU A 10 -25.70 -7.50 -2.05
N LYS A 11 -26.67 -7.95 -1.22
CA LYS A 11 -26.82 -9.37 -0.86
C LYS A 11 -27.25 -10.21 -2.06
N GLN A 12 -28.21 -9.74 -2.85
CA GLN A 12 -28.68 -10.43 -4.06
C GLN A 12 -27.59 -10.56 -5.12
N GLN A 13 -26.73 -9.56 -5.25
CA GLN A 13 -25.59 -9.56 -6.17
C GLN A 13 -24.36 -10.28 -5.63
N HIS A 14 -24.43 -10.91 -4.44
CA HIS A 14 -23.30 -11.53 -3.74
C HIS A 14 -22.11 -10.57 -3.49
N LEU A 15 -22.38 -9.26 -3.43
CA LEU A 15 -21.38 -8.21 -3.16
C LEU A 15 -21.33 -7.78 -1.69
N TYR A 16 -22.31 -8.26 -0.88
CA TYR A 16 -22.33 -7.98 0.55
C TYR A 16 -21.19 -8.71 1.26
N ARG A 17 -20.33 -7.95 1.93
CA ARG A 17 -19.19 -8.49 2.66
C ARG A 17 -19.46 -8.46 4.16
N SER A 18 -19.25 -9.60 4.82
CA SER A 18 -19.28 -9.72 6.29
C SER A 18 -17.88 -9.97 6.82
N ARG A 19 -17.60 -9.42 8.00
CA ARG A 19 -16.34 -9.68 8.71
C ARG A 19 -16.44 -11.01 9.45
N LYS A 20 -15.33 -11.75 9.45
CA LYS A 20 -15.14 -12.92 10.31
C LYS A 20 -14.44 -12.49 11.59
N VAL A 21 -14.82 -13.09 12.72
CA VAL A 21 -14.14 -12.87 14.00
C VAL A 21 -13.04 -13.91 14.15
N VAL A 22 -11.80 -13.42 14.37
CA VAL A 22 -10.64 -14.27 14.64
C VAL A 22 -10.36 -14.22 16.13
N ASP A 23 -10.46 -15.37 16.80
CA ASP A 23 -10.35 -15.52 18.25
C ASP A 23 -8.92 -15.93 18.71
N SER A 24 -7.94 -15.82 17.85
CA SER A 24 -6.54 -16.17 18.13
C SER A 24 -5.58 -15.08 17.65
N ALA A 25 -4.31 -15.17 18.06
CA ALA A 25 -3.25 -14.40 17.41
C ALA A 25 -3.13 -14.78 15.92
N GLN A 26 -2.61 -13.86 15.11
CA GLN A 26 -2.33 -14.13 13.69
C GLN A 26 -1.15 -15.10 13.57
N ASP A 27 -1.40 -16.20 12.86
CA ASP A 27 -0.40 -17.25 12.61
C ASP A 27 -0.83 -18.05 11.37
N THR A 28 -0.07 -19.10 11.03
CA THR A 28 -0.41 -20.07 9.97
C THR A 28 -1.70 -20.85 10.27
N GLN A 29 -2.02 -21.02 11.55
CA GLN A 29 -3.31 -21.53 12.02
C GLN A 29 -4.00 -20.49 12.90
N ILE A 30 -5.26 -20.23 12.62
CA ILE A 30 -6.09 -19.27 13.37
C ILE A 30 -7.44 -19.90 13.75
N ASN A 31 -8.07 -19.38 14.79
CA ASN A 31 -9.40 -19.77 15.18
C ASN A 31 -10.44 -18.76 14.65
N ILE A 32 -11.40 -19.24 13.88
CA ILE A 32 -12.51 -18.44 13.35
C ILE A 32 -13.82 -19.16 13.71
N ASP A 33 -14.73 -18.46 14.39
CA ASP A 33 -16.03 -19.00 14.80
C ASP A 33 -15.90 -20.35 15.54
N GLY A 34 -14.91 -20.47 16.43
CA GLY A 34 -14.62 -21.67 17.22
C GLY A 34 -13.97 -22.84 16.44
N LYS A 35 -13.55 -22.63 15.20
CA LYS A 35 -12.89 -23.64 14.36
C LYS A 35 -11.45 -23.23 14.07
N SER A 36 -10.51 -24.18 14.23
CA SER A 36 -9.14 -24.00 13.77
C SER A 36 -9.06 -24.17 12.26
N VAL A 37 -8.49 -23.19 11.58
CA VAL A 37 -8.33 -23.19 10.12
C VAL A 37 -6.90 -22.79 9.73
N VAL A 38 -6.44 -23.27 8.59
CA VAL A 38 -5.17 -22.82 8.00
C VAL A 38 -5.40 -21.48 7.31
N ASN A 39 -4.54 -20.50 7.62
CA ASN A 39 -4.67 -19.13 7.15
C ASN A 39 -3.81 -18.87 5.90
N PHE A 40 -4.45 -18.83 4.73
CA PHE A 40 -3.82 -18.45 3.47
C PHE A 40 -4.07 -16.97 3.08
N CYS A 41 -4.73 -16.20 3.95
CA CYS A 41 -5.11 -14.81 3.66
C CYS A 41 -4.24 -13.78 4.38
N SER A 42 -3.18 -14.22 5.07
CA SER A 42 -2.33 -13.35 5.87
C SER A 42 -1.29 -12.63 5.00
N ASN A 43 -1.10 -11.32 5.25
CA ASN A 43 0.02 -10.57 4.72
C ASN A 43 1.30 -10.73 5.57
N SER A 44 1.25 -11.47 6.68
CA SER A 44 2.41 -11.76 7.53
C SER A 44 3.24 -12.91 6.96
N TYR A 45 3.81 -12.72 5.77
CA TYR A 45 4.53 -13.78 5.03
C TYR A 45 5.70 -14.41 5.80
N LEU A 46 6.35 -13.63 6.68
CA LEU A 46 7.43 -14.09 7.54
C LEU A 46 6.96 -14.52 8.94
N SER A 47 5.64 -14.60 9.17
CA SER A 47 5.01 -14.91 10.47
C SER A 47 5.46 -13.99 11.63
N LEU A 48 5.83 -12.76 11.33
CA LEU A 48 6.34 -11.80 12.30
C LEU A 48 5.25 -11.19 13.19
N ALA A 49 3.99 -11.20 12.76
CA ALA A 49 2.88 -10.60 13.51
C ALA A 49 2.70 -11.18 14.93
N ASN A 50 3.14 -12.41 15.15
CA ASN A 50 3.05 -13.10 16.45
C ASN A 50 4.44 -13.46 17.03
N HIS A 51 5.53 -12.96 16.46
CA HIS A 51 6.89 -13.32 16.85
C HIS A 51 7.21 -12.88 18.29
N PRO A 52 7.78 -13.74 19.14
CA PRO A 52 8.00 -13.43 20.56
C PRO A 52 8.91 -12.23 20.80
N GLU A 53 9.98 -12.06 20.01
CA GLU A 53 10.88 -10.92 20.15
C GLU A 53 10.23 -9.60 19.74
N ILE A 54 9.35 -9.60 18.73
CA ILE A 54 8.59 -8.41 18.34
C ILE A 54 7.59 -8.03 19.44
N LYS A 55 6.91 -9.02 20.05
CA LYS A 55 6.03 -8.77 21.19
C LYS A 55 6.80 -8.20 22.39
N LYS A 56 8.01 -8.69 22.65
CA LYS A 56 8.86 -8.18 23.72
C LYS A 56 9.27 -6.74 23.46
N ALA A 57 9.75 -6.44 22.25
CA ALA A 57 10.12 -5.08 21.86
C ALA A 57 8.90 -4.12 21.90
N PHE A 58 7.73 -4.59 21.48
CA PHE A 58 6.50 -3.79 21.52
C PHE A 58 6.10 -3.44 22.97
N LYS A 59 6.18 -4.42 23.90
CA LYS A 59 5.93 -4.17 25.34
C LYS A 59 6.91 -3.15 25.91
N GLN A 60 8.20 -3.29 25.62
CA GLN A 60 9.21 -2.33 26.04
C GLN A 60 8.94 -0.94 25.48
N GLY A 61 8.56 -0.83 24.20
CA GLY A 61 8.19 0.45 23.58
C GLY A 61 6.98 1.10 24.24
N VAL A 62 5.99 0.31 24.66
CA VAL A 62 4.84 0.83 25.43
C VAL A 62 5.27 1.37 26.79
N ASP A 63 6.18 0.67 27.49
CA ASP A 63 6.68 1.11 28.80
C ASP A 63 7.51 2.40 28.66
N GLU A 64 8.25 2.58 27.56
CA GLU A 64 9.14 3.72 27.34
C GLU A 64 8.43 4.95 26.72
N TYR A 65 7.56 4.72 25.72
CA TYR A 65 6.94 5.79 24.91
C TYR A 65 5.44 5.93 25.13
N GLY A 66 4.80 5.01 25.87
CA GLY A 66 3.35 4.97 26.03
C GLY A 66 2.64 4.35 24.81
N THR A 67 1.34 4.58 24.71
CA THR A 67 0.46 3.90 23.74
C THR A 67 0.12 4.74 22.51
N GLY A 68 0.67 5.93 22.39
CA GLY A 68 0.40 6.81 21.25
C GLY A 68 1.26 8.05 21.22
N SER A 69 1.34 8.67 20.06
CA SER A 69 2.22 9.82 19.81
C SER A 69 1.79 11.12 20.50
N GLY A 70 0.53 11.24 20.92
CA GLY A 70 -0.02 12.42 21.59
C GLY A 70 -0.22 13.66 20.72
N ALA A 71 0.42 13.74 19.55
CA ALA A 71 0.33 14.85 18.61
C ALA A 71 0.72 14.41 17.20
N SER A 72 0.59 15.31 16.21
CA SER A 72 1.13 15.09 14.87
C SER A 72 2.66 15.09 14.87
N HIS A 73 3.27 14.41 13.89
CA HIS A 73 4.73 14.34 13.73
C HIS A 73 5.41 15.71 13.65
N LEU A 74 4.78 16.67 12.97
CA LEU A 74 5.34 18.02 12.79
C LEU A 74 5.32 18.89 14.07
N VAL A 75 4.58 18.48 15.11
CA VAL A 75 4.50 19.23 16.35
C VAL A 75 5.36 18.55 17.42
N SER A 76 4.85 17.52 18.08
CA SER A 76 5.54 16.80 19.15
C SER A 76 5.30 15.29 19.14
N GLY A 77 4.67 14.77 18.08
CA GLY A 77 4.33 13.35 17.94
C GLY A 77 5.43 12.48 17.32
N HIS A 78 6.59 13.06 16.92
CA HIS A 78 7.72 12.33 16.37
C HIS A 78 8.69 11.92 17.47
N SER A 79 8.53 10.70 18.00
CA SER A 79 9.39 10.17 19.06
C SER A 79 10.71 9.61 18.51
N ARG A 80 11.66 9.30 19.40
CA ARG A 80 12.91 8.63 19.05
C ARG A 80 12.65 7.32 18.29
N ALA A 81 11.65 6.54 18.70
CA ALA A 81 11.31 5.28 18.03
C ALA A 81 10.90 5.47 16.56
N HIS A 82 10.18 6.55 16.23
CA HIS A 82 9.85 6.87 14.83
C HIS A 82 11.09 7.24 14.04
N HIS A 83 11.94 8.09 14.62
CA HIS A 83 13.17 8.55 13.98
C HIS A 83 14.12 7.39 13.67
N ASP A 84 14.40 6.54 14.65
CA ASP A 84 15.30 5.39 14.50
C ASP A 84 14.74 4.38 13.49
N LEU A 85 13.41 4.21 13.42
CA LEU A 85 12.77 3.36 12.41
C LEU A 85 12.90 3.94 11.00
N GLU A 86 12.73 5.24 10.81
CA GLU A 86 12.94 5.90 9.50
C GLU A 86 14.39 5.75 9.03
N GLU A 87 15.37 5.94 9.92
CA GLU A 87 16.78 5.74 9.60
C GLU A 87 17.08 4.27 9.22
N ALA A 88 16.58 3.31 10.02
CA ALA A 88 16.77 1.89 9.75
C ALA A 88 16.12 1.44 8.44
N LEU A 89 14.93 1.98 8.10
CA LEU A 89 14.26 1.69 6.83
C LEU A 89 14.98 2.31 5.64
N ALA A 90 15.49 3.53 5.78
CA ALA A 90 16.29 4.18 4.74
C ALA A 90 17.57 3.36 4.45
N GLU A 91 18.28 2.93 5.49
CA GLU A 91 19.45 2.06 5.36
C GLU A 91 19.12 0.71 4.72
N TYR A 92 18.06 0.04 5.21
CA TYR A 92 17.62 -1.26 4.71
C TYR A 92 17.24 -1.24 3.22
N THR A 93 16.60 -0.16 2.78
CA THR A 93 16.17 -0.01 1.37
C THR A 93 17.21 0.64 0.48
N GLY A 94 18.33 1.12 1.03
CA GLY A 94 19.36 1.85 0.29
C GLY A 94 18.88 3.22 -0.20
N GLN A 95 17.87 3.81 0.45
CA GLN A 95 17.35 5.13 0.11
C GLN A 95 17.94 6.21 1.02
N GLU A 96 17.95 7.46 0.56
CA GLU A 96 18.46 8.57 1.37
C GLU A 96 17.59 8.84 2.60
N ARG A 97 16.29 8.61 2.49
CA ARG A 97 15.30 8.89 3.55
C ARG A 97 14.13 7.94 3.48
N ALA A 98 13.48 7.74 4.63
CA ALA A 98 12.17 7.11 4.75
C ALA A 98 11.20 8.04 5.46
N LEU A 99 9.92 7.88 5.20
CA LEU A 99 8.84 8.62 5.86
C LEU A 99 7.76 7.64 6.29
N LEU A 100 7.40 7.63 7.56
CA LEU A 100 6.42 6.75 8.13
C LEU A 100 5.00 7.28 7.95
N PHE A 101 4.08 6.39 7.60
CA PHE A 101 2.65 6.62 7.59
C PHE A 101 1.94 5.57 8.42
N SER A 102 0.75 5.89 8.93
CA SER A 102 -0.06 4.97 9.73
C SER A 102 -0.59 3.77 8.91
N THR A 103 -0.69 3.90 7.60
CA THR A 103 -1.09 2.84 6.67
C THR A 103 -0.44 3.06 5.31
N GLY A 104 -0.24 1.98 4.51
CA GLY A 104 0.17 2.09 3.11
C GLY A 104 -0.84 2.88 2.26
N TYR A 105 -2.14 2.77 2.58
CA TYR A 105 -3.17 3.57 1.94
C TYR A 105 -2.90 5.08 2.10
N SER A 106 -2.59 5.52 3.32
CA SER A 106 -2.25 6.93 3.59
C SER A 106 -0.94 7.35 2.92
N ALA A 107 0.04 6.44 2.84
CA ALA A 107 1.30 6.69 2.13
C ALA A 107 1.05 6.95 0.65
N ASN A 108 0.26 6.10 -0.02
CA ASN A 108 -0.09 6.27 -1.42
C ASN A 108 -0.82 7.59 -1.69
N LEU A 109 -1.82 7.94 -0.88
CA LEU A 109 -2.49 9.24 -0.97
C LEU A 109 -1.51 10.41 -0.78
N GLY A 110 -0.61 10.29 0.19
CA GLY A 110 0.40 11.30 0.50
C GLY A 110 1.38 11.54 -0.64
N ILE A 111 1.89 10.48 -1.26
CA ILE A 111 2.82 10.55 -2.40
C ILE A 111 2.16 11.25 -3.59
N PHE A 112 0.96 10.83 -3.98
CA PHE A 112 0.26 11.46 -5.09
C PHE A 112 -0.06 12.92 -4.80
N SER A 113 -0.52 13.23 -3.59
CA SER A 113 -0.81 14.61 -3.18
C SER A 113 0.42 15.50 -3.21
N ALA A 114 1.57 14.99 -2.77
CA ALA A 114 2.83 15.75 -2.76
C ALA A 114 3.37 16.02 -4.17
N LEU A 115 3.12 15.10 -5.12
CA LEU A 115 3.60 15.21 -6.50
C LEU A 115 2.58 15.86 -7.45
N LYS A 116 1.39 16.19 -6.99
CA LYS A 116 0.27 16.65 -7.80
C LYS A 116 0.63 17.75 -8.80
N ASP A 117 1.34 18.77 -8.34
CA ASP A 117 1.66 19.95 -9.15
C ASP A 117 2.90 19.73 -10.06
N GLU A 118 3.56 18.59 -9.92
CA GLU A 118 4.72 18.20 -10.71
C GLU A 118 4.38 17.20 -11.84
N LEU A 119 3.12 16.71 -11.89
CA LEU A 119 2.72 15.64 -12.79
C LEU A 119 1.67 16.13 -13.81
N ASP A 120 1.95 15.85 -15.08
CA ASP A 120 0.98 16.04 -16.18
C ASP A 120 0.18 14.75 -16.45
N TRP A 121 0.74 13.57 -16.13
CA TRP A 121 0.09 12.28 -16.33
C TRP A 121 0.55 11.21 -15.33
N VAL A 122 -0.33 10.22 -15.12
CA VAL A 122 -0.07 9.01 -14.35
C VAL A 122 -0.54 7.78 -15.14
N LEU A 123 0.34 6.79 -15.29
CA LEU A 123 0.04 5.51 -15.92
C LEU A 123 0.14 4.40 -14.86
N GLN A 124 -0.95 3.67 -14.65
CA GLN A 124 -1.06 2.62 -13.65
C GLN A 124 -1.23 1.24 -14.28
N ASP A 125 -0.67 0.21 -13.64
CA ASP A 125 -1.05 -1.16 -13.99
C ASP A 125 -2.54 -1.38 -13.73
N LYS A 126 -3.18 -2.20 -14.56
CA LYS A 126 -4.63 -2.43 -14.49
C LYS A 126 -5.06 -3.10 -13.18
N LEU A 127 -4.19 -3.87 -12.54
CA LEU A 127 -4.46 -4.61 -11.32
C LEU A 127 -3.88 -3.97 -10.05
N ASN A 128 -3.36 -2.74 -10.14
CA ASN A 128 -2.89 -1.99 -8.99
C ASN A 128 -3.90 -1.93 -7.86
N HIS A 129 -3.39 -1.86 -6.64
CA HIS A 129 -4.17 -1.74 -5.42
C HIS A 129 -5.13 -0.53 -5.47
N ALA A 130 -6.28 -0.67 -4.81
CA ALA A 130 -7.33 0.35 -4.81
C ALA A 130 -6.85 1.72 -4.29
N SER A 131 -5.91 1.76 -3.34
CA SER A 131 -5.34 3.01 -2.81
C SER A 131 -4.65 3.85 -3.87
N LEU A 132 -3.98 3.23 -4.86
CA LEU A 132 -3.33 3.92 -5.96
C LEU A 132 -4.35 4.54 -6.93
N ILE A 133 -5.48 3.84 -7.13
CA ILE A 133 -6.59 4.35 -7.94
C ILE A 133 -7.22 5.57 -7.25
N ASP A 134 -7.50 5.45 -5.96
CA ASP A 134 -8.11 6.51 -5.17
C ASP A 134 -7.17 7.71 -5.03
N ALA A 135 -5.85 7.46 -4.88
CA ALA A 135 -4.84 8.51 -4.87
C ALA A 135 -4.81 9.30 -6.18
N ASN A 136 -4.91 8.62 -7.33
CA ASN A 136 -4.98 9.29 -8.63
C ASN A 136 -6.26 10.14 -8.78
N GLN A 137 -7.39 9.64 -8.28
CA GLN A 137 -8.64 10.43 -8.27
C GLN A 137 -8.51 11.68 -7.40
N LEU A 138 -7.84 11.57 -6.25
CA LEU A 138 -7.63 12.68 -5.34
C LEU A 138 -6.90 13.86 -5.99
N ILE A 139 -5.88 13.58 -6.80
CA ILE A 139 -5.11 14.63 -7.49
C ILE A 139 -5.80 15.17 -8.74
N GLY A 140 -6.91 14.56 -9.17
CA GLY A 140 -7.73 15.04 -10.29
C GLY A 140 -7.16 14.78 -11.68
N LEU A 141 -6.07 14.01 -11.82
CA LEU A 141 -5.56 13.60 -13.13
C LEU A 141 -6.38 12.43 -13.68
N PRO A 142 -6.57 12.36 -15.02
CA PRO A 142 -7.28 11.24 -15.63
C PRO A 142 -6.63 9.89 -15.29
N ILE A 143 -7.47 8.93 -14.88
CA ILE A 143 -6.97 7.56 -14.63
C ILE A 143 -6.65 6.90 -15.96
N GLN A 144 -5.38 6.67 -16.21
CA GLN A 144 -4.90 5.94 -17.36
C GLN A 144 -4.25 4.63 -16.92
N ARG A 145 -4.66 3.51 -17.52
CA ARG A 145 -4.16 2.18 -17.16
C ARG A 145 -3.55 1.49 -18.36
N TYR A 146 -2.40 0.84 -18.16
CA TYR A 146 -1.87 -0.14 -19.11
C TYR A 146 -2.31 -1.56 -18.73
N LEU A 147 -2.24 -2.49 -19.68
CA LEU A 147 -2.59 -3.88 -19.42
C LEU A 147 -1.61 -4.50 -18.44
N HIS A 148 -2.15 -5.34 -17.55
CA HIS A 148 -1.41 -5.96 -16.48
C HIS A 148 -0.12 -6.64 -16.96
N ASN A 149 1.01 -6.24 -16.35
CA ASN A 149 2.36 -6.71 -16.68
C ASN A 149 2.76 -6.60 -18.17
N ASP A 150 2.07 -5.77 -18.97
CA ASP A 150 2.31 -5.61 -20.39
C ASP A 150 3.15 -4.35 -20.69
N ILE A 151 4.45 -4.57 -20.84
CA ILE A 151 5.44 -3.54 -21.19
C ILE A 151 5.13 -2.91 -22.56
N THR A 152 4.59 -3.66 -23.50
CA THR A 152 4.23 -3.13 -24.83
C THR A 152 3.04 -2.17 -24.73
N SER A 153 2.04 -2.53 -23.91
CA SER A 153 0.91 -1.65 -23.60
C SER A 153 1.37 -0.36 -22.91
N LEU A 154 2.29 -0.46 -21.95
CA LEU A 154 2.85 0.70 -21.27
C LEU A 154 3.57 1.63 -22.23
N LYS A 155 4.50 1.13 -23.05
CA LYS A 155 5.25 1.93 -24.04
C LYS A 155 4.33 2.69 -24.99
N LYS A 156 3.32 2.01 -25.57
CA LYS A 156 2.33 2.63 -26.46
C LYS A 156 1.53 3.75 -25.79
N LYS A 157 1.36 3.69 -24.47
CA LYS A 157 0.68 4.74 -23.71
C LYS A 157 1.60 5.90 -23.40
N ILE A 158 2.86 5.65 -23.05
CA ILE A 158 3.88 6.68 -22.81
C ILE A 158 4.11 7.53 -24.07
N GLU A 159 4.19 6.91 -25.26
CA GLU A 159 4.34 7.61 -26.55
C GLU A 159 3.26 8.68 -26.81
N LYS A 160 2.11 8.57 -26.14
CA LYS A 160 0.99 9.52 -26.27
C LYS A 160 0.99 10.61 -25.20
N GLN A 161 1.91 10.52 -24.24
CA GLN A 161 2.00 11.51 -23.16
C GLN A 161 2.96 12.63 -23.53
N SER A 162 2.76 13.78 -22.89
CA SER A 162 3.67 14.92 -22.93
C SER A 162 3.85 15.47 -21.51
N GLY A 163 4.99 16.09 -21.25
CA GLY A 163 5.30 16.63 -19.93
C GLY A 163 5.84 15.57 -18.95
N LYS A 164 5.77 15.88 -17.67
CA LYS A 164 6.29 15.05 -16.58
C LYS A 164 5.26 14.02 -16.16
N GLY A 165 5.67 12.79 -15.93
CA GLY A 165 4.73 11.75 -15.55
C GLY A 165 5.23 10.76 -14.54
N MET A 166 4.31 9.89 -14.10
CA MET A 166 4.59 8.83 -13.15
C MET A 166 4.03 7.49 -13.66
N ILE A 167 4.86 6.46 -13.59
CA ILE A 167 4.49 5.06 -13.80
C ILE A 167 4.29 4.45 -12.42
N VAL A 168 3.17 3.78 -12.20
CA VAL A 168 2.78 3.22 -10.89
C VAL A 168 2.45 1.75 -11.02
N THR A 169 3.02 0.93 -10.15
CA THR A 169 2.78 -0.52 -10.10
C THR A 169 2.86 -1.06 -8.69
N ASP A 170 2.06 -2.09 -8.39
CA ASP A 170 2.35 -2.99 -7.26
C ASP A 170 3.60 -3.80 -7.61
N THR A 171 4.44 -4.09 -6.63
CA THR A 171 5.61 -4.97 -6.81
C THR A 171 5.20 -6.44 -6.85
N VAL A 172 4.24 -6.79 -5.98
CA VAL A 172 3.61 -8.11 -5.90
C VAL A 172 2.10 -7.91 -5.89
N PHE A 173 1.41 -8.41 -6.90
CA PHE A 173 -0.04 -8.28 -7.00
C PHE A 173 -0.74 -9.29 -6.08
N SER A 174 -1.43 -8.80 -5.07
CA SER A 174 -1.96 -9.61 -3.96
C SER A 174 -3.01 -10.65 -4.36
N MET A 175 -3.74 -10.42 -5.46
CA MET A 175 -4.80 -11.33 -5.90
C MET A 175 -4.26 -12.46 -6.79
N ASP A 176 -3.34 -12.14 -7.70
CA ASP A 176 -2.79 -13.09 -8.67
C ASP A 176 -1.47 -13.71 -8.19
N GLY A 177 -0.77 -13.03 -7.27
CA GLY A 177 0.48 -13.50 -6.67
C GLY A 177 1.69 -13.37 -7.59
N ASP A 178 1.54 -12.73 -8.73
CA ASP A 178 2.63 -12.45 -9.64
C ASP A 178 3.37 -11.15 -9.31
N GLN A 179 4.50 -10.93 -9.95
CA GLN A 179 5.38 -9.80 -9.71
C GLN A 179 5.49 -8.90 -10.94
N ALA A 180 5.59 -7.60 -10.70
CA ALA A 180 5.92 -6.66 -11.75
C ALA A 180 7.36 -6.86 -12.26
N ASN A 181 7.58 -6.67 -13.56
CA ASN A 181 8.92 -6.66 -14.13
C ASN A 181 9.60 -5.31 -13.86
N ILE A 182 10.11 -5.16 -12.63
CA ILE A 182 10.69 -3.90 -12.14
C ILE A 182 11.88 -3.44 -12.97
N ASP A 183 12.74 -4.36 -13.44
CA ASP A 183 13.91 -4.02 -14.26
C ASP A 183 13.53 -3.33 -15.56
N ASP A 184 12.49 -3.83 -16.23
CA ASP A 184 12.03 -3.23 -17.49
C ASP A 184 11.24 -1.93 -17.23
N LEU A 185 10.47 -1.86 -16.15
CA LEU A 185 9.80 -0.63 -15.73
C LEU A 185 10.81 0.47 -15.40
N GLN A 186 11.91 0.14 -14.70
CA GLN A 186 12.98 1.08 -14.39
C GLN A 186 13.68 1.60 -15.65
N LYS A 187 13.98 0.73 -16.63
CA LYS A 187 14.54 1.15 -17.93
C LYS A 187 13.61 2.10 -18.66
N ILE A 188 12.30 1.82 -18.63
CA ILE A 188 11.30 2.68 -19.29
C ILE A 188 11.19 4.03 -18.57
N SER A 189 11.14 4.03 -17.25
CA SER A 189 11.14 5.22 -16.41
C SER A 189 12.34 6.10 -16.74
N ASN A 190 13.54 5.54 -16.75
CA ASN A 190 14.79 6.26 -17.08
C ASN A 190 14.75 6.86 -18.50
N ASN A 191 14.25 6.09 -19.48
CA ASN A 191 14.21 6.53 -20.88
C ASN A 191 13.16 7.60 -21.15
N SER A 192 12.06 7.59 -20.42
CA SER A 192 10.95 8.55 -20.56
C SER A 192 11.07 9.76 -19.64
N GLY A 193 11.96 9.72 -18.66
CA GLY A 193 12.05 10.71 -17.60
C GLY A 193 10.88 10.69 -16.60
N ALA A 194 10.07 9.65 -16.65
CA ALA A 194 8.95 9.49 -15.72
C ALA A 194 9.43 8.97 -14.36
N ILE A 195 8.75 9.35 -13.28
CA ILE A 195 8.96 8.75 -11.96
C ILE A 195 8.42 7.32 -11.97
N LEU A 196 9.13 6.36 -11.38
CA LEU A 196 8.62 5.02 -11.11
C LEU A 196 8.23 4.92 -9.64
N MET A 197 6.95 4.71 -9.37
CA MET A 197 6.41 4.41 -8.04
C MET A 197 6.10 2.92 -7.95
N GLN A 198 6.61 2.31 -6.90
CA GLN A 198 6.43 0.89 -6.57
C GLN A 198 5.73 0.77 -5.21
N ASP A 199 4.56 0.08 -5.16
CA ASP A 199 3.78 -0.20 -3.96
C ASP A 199 4.08 -1.62 -3.44
#